data_c587c012706dd2d9e08a9623493732bd
#
_entry.id   c587c012706dd2d9e08a9623493732bd
#
_cell.length_a   1.000
_cell.length_b   1.000
_cell.length_c   1.000
_cell.angle_alpha   90.00
_cell.angle_beta   90.00
_cell.angle_gamma   90.00
#
_symmetry.space_group_name_H-M   'P 1'
#
loop_
_entity.id
_entity.type
_entity.pdbx_description
1 polymer ?
#
loop_
_entity_poly.entity_id
_entity_poly.type
_entity_poly.pdbx_seq_one_letter_code
_entity_poly.pdbx_strand_id
1 'polypeptide(L)'
;MIEASNLGKRYGTLEAVQGVNFSVNPGEVVGLLGPNGAGKTTIMKILTCYMFPSFGTATVNGWDIFERPLEIKKLVGYLPENAPLYTDLNVLEYLSFMAESRSLKGNTKTERIEWAVEECGLKSVVYRGIDTISKGFRQRTGLAQALLHNPEILILDEPTMGLDPNQIIEIRELIKRLGKEKTVILSTHILREVEATCGRVLILNEGQIVANGSPEEINREMKGEVLLDLLLKGDREPAGVDRVSGVRDRLKSSSPAEGLYQLQIALLPDSGAEEAVFDWAVKEGYKILSMVPKRLSLEELFIKLTREGRE
;
A
#
# COMPACT_ATOMS: atom_id res chain seq x y z
N MET A 1 -2.47 -1.48 -19.74
CA MET A 1 -1.19 -0.95 -19.24
C MET A 1 -1.35 0.50 -18.83
N ILE A 2 -0.76 0.90 -17.70
CA ILE A 2 -0.70 2.29 -17.25
C ILE A 2 0.77 2.69 -17.23
N GLU A 3 1.08 3.89 -17.73
CA GLU A 3 2.43 4.43 -17.70
C GLU A 3 2.38 5.89 -17.24
N ALA A 4 3.23 6.24 -16.30
CA ALA A 4 3.43 7.60 -15.82
C ALA A 4 4.86 8.03 -16.16
N SER A 5 5.01 9.18 -16.80
CA SER A 5 6.29 9.72 -17.26
C SER A 5 6.50 11.11 -16.69
N ASN A 6 7.48 11.26 -15.79
CA ASN A 6 7.84 12.49 -15.12
C ASN A 6 6.61 13.22 -14.53
N LEU A 7 5.68 12.44 -13.97
CA LEU A 7 4.38 12.93 -13.51
C LEU A 7 4.53 13.79 -12.27
N GLY A 8 4.07 15.04 -12.31
CA GLY A 8 4.19 15.96 -11.19
C GLY A 8 2.95 16.83 -10.99
N LYS A 9 2.66 17.18 -9.72
CA LYS A 9 1.54 18.03 -9.35
C LYS A 9 1.91 19.02 -8.27
N ARG A 10 1.65 20.30 -8.54
CA ARG A 10 1.81 21.42 -7.60
C ARG A 10 0.46 21.99 -7.20
N TYR A 11 0.33 22.32 -5.93
CA TYR A 11 -0.79 23.08 -5.34
C TYR A 11 -0.21 24.33 -4.69
N GLY A 12 -0.19 25.44 -5.42
CA GLY A 12 0.53 26.63 -4.99
C GLY A 12 2.01 26.35 -4.82
N THR A 13 2.53 26.49 -3.61
CA THR A 13 3.94 26.22 -3.28
C THR A 13 4.22 24.77 -2.93
N LEU A 14 3.17 23.97 -2.66
CA LEU A 14 3.31 22.56 -2.30
C LEU A 14 3.44 21.70 -3.57
N GLU A 15 4.54 20.96 -3.69
CA GLU A 15 4.76 19.96 -4.72
C GLU A 15 4.34 18.58 -4.20
N ALA A 16 3.08 18.24 -4.47
CA ALA A 16 2.46 17.01 -3.94
C ALA A 16 2.90 15.73 -4.67
N VAL A 17 3.38 15.85 -5.91
CA VAL A 17 3.97 14.77 -6.72
C VAL A 17 5.14 15.35 -7.49
N GLN A 18 6.31 14.71 -7.42
CA GLN A 18 7.59 15.26 -7.83
C GLN A 18 8.25 14.44 -8.96
N GLY A 19 7.65 14.44 -10.15
CA GLY A 19 8.26 13.82 -11.33
C GLY A 19 8.34 12.29 -11.26
N VAL A 20 7.29 11.62 -10.77
CA VAL A 20 7.29 10.17 -10.61
C VAL A 20 7.20 9.45 -11.96
N ASN A 21 7.90 8.31 -12.04
CA ASN A 21 7.90 7.41 -13.18
C ASN A 21 7.54 6.01 -12.72
N PHE A 22 6.51 5.41 -13.31
CA PHE A 22 6.13 4.03 -13.06
C PHE A 22 5.26 3.47 -14.17
N SER A 23 5.16 2.15 -14.25
CA SER A 23 4.22 1.44 -15.11
C SER A 23 3.43 0.41 -14.32
N VAL A 24 2.23 0.07 -14.80
CA VAL A 24 1.40 -1.04 -14.29
C VAL A 24 0.99 -1.89 -15.48
N ASN A 25 1.31 -3.17 -15.43
CA ASN A 25 0.98 -4.10 -16.50
C ASN A 25 -0.49 -4.56 -16.41
N PRO A 26 -1.09 -5.00 -17.53
CA PRO A 26 -2.41 -5.60 -17.50
C PRO A 26 -2.47 -6.80 -16.53
N GLY A 27 -3.52 -6.88 -15.72
CA GLY A 27 -3.72 -7.96 -14.75
C GLY A 27 -2.87 -7.85 -13.48
N GLU A 28 -2.07 -6.79 -13.30
CA GLU A 28 -1.36 -6.56 -12.04
C GLU A 28 -2.29 -5.99 -10.95
N VAL A 29 -2.03 -6.40 -9.72
CA VAL A 29 -2.56 -5.74 -8.51
C VAL A 29 -1.40 -5.01 -7.84
N VAL A 30 -1.40 -3.68 -7.96
CA VAL A 30 -0.32 -2.81 -7.46
C VAL A 30 -0.81 -1.99 -6.28
N GLY A 31 -0.05 -2.02 -5.18
CA GLY A 31 -0.27 -1.21 -4.00
C GLY A 31 0.51 0.11 -4.08
N LEU A 32 -0.16 1.23 -3.86
CA LEU A 32 0.43 2.54 -3.69
C LEU A 32 0.51 2.84 -2.19
N LEU A 33 1.64 2.51 -1.56
CA LEU A 33 1.85 2.61 -0.13
C LEU A 33 2.54 3.93 0.22
N GLY A 34 2.10 4.59 1.29
CA GLY A 34 2.75 5.81 1.77
C GLY A 34 1.99 6.49 2.90
N PRO A 35 2.62 7.38 3.67
CA PRO A 35 1.95 8.14 4.70
C PRO A 35 0.88 9.07 4.12
N ASN A 36 0.06 9.65 5.01
CA ASN A 36 -0.88 10.68 4.59
C ASN A 36 -0.11 11.90 4.05
N GLY A 37 -0.58 12.43 2.93
CA GLY A 37 0.10 13.54 2.23
C GLY A 37 1.24 13.12 1.29
N ALA A 38 1.59 11.83 1.18
CA ALA A 38 2.66 11.36 0.28
C ALA A 38 2.37 11.52 -1.22
N GLY A 39 1.14 11.91 -1.62
CA GLY A 39 0.78 12.11 -3.04
C GLY A 39 -0.09 11.00 -3.65
N LYS A 40 -0.44 9.93 -2.91
CA LYS A 40 -1.22 8.77 -3.40
C LYS A 40 -2.51 9.17 -4.11
N THR A 41 -3.41 9.85 -3.40
CA THR A 41 -4.70 10.33 -3.93
C THR A 41 -4.51 11.27 -5.13
N THR A 42 -3.45 12.08 -5.13
CA THR A 42 -3.14 12.98 -6.25
C THR A 42 -2.80 12.19 -7.52
N ILE A 43 -1.95 11.16 -7.42
CA ILE A 43 -1.63 10.27 -8.53
C ILE A 43 -2.90 9.58 -9.04
N MET A 44 -3.72 9.02 -8.16
CA MET A 44 -4.97 8.35 -8.54
C MET A 44 -5.95 9.29 -9.26
N LYS A 45 -6.11 10.52 -8.77
CA LYS A 45 -6.93 11.54 -9.43
C LYS A 45 -6.43 11.92 -10.83
N ILE A 46 -5.12 11.91 -11.04
CA ILE A 46 -4.53 12.14 -12.35
C ILE A 46 -4.82 10.97 -13.30
N LEU A 47 -4.54 9.74 -12.88
CA LEU A 47 -4.78 8.52 -13.67
C LEU A 47 -6.26 8.33 -14.05
N THR A 48 -7.18 8.81 -13.22
CA THR A 48 -8.62 8.77 -13.48
C THR A 48 -9.13 9.97 -14.30
N CYS A 49 -8.23 10.85 -14.74
CA CYS A 49 -8.58 12.12 -15.42
C CYS A 49 -9.54 13.00 -14.62
N TYR A 50 -9.51 12.89 -13.28
CA TYR A 50 -10.25 13.80 -12.39
C TYR A 50 -9.56 15.16 -12.32
N MET A 51 -8.23 15.18 -12.41
CA MET A 51 -7.41 16.38 -12.54
C MET A 51 -6.23 16.13 -13.47
N PHE A 52 -5.65 17.21 -13.99
CA PHE A 52 -4.44 17.15 -14.79
C PHE A 52 -3.18 17.36 -13.94
N PRO A 53 -2.04 16.78 -14.32
CA PRO A 53 -0.75 17.06 -13.70
C PRO A 53 -0.31 18.50 -14.00
N SER A 54 0.66 19.01 -13.23
CA SER A 54 1.31 20.30 -13.49
C SER A 54 2.42 20.20 -14.53
N PHE A 55 3.02 19.01 -14.63
CA PHE A 55 4.02 18.65 -15.63
C PHE A 55 4.08 17.13 -15.77
N GLY A 56 4.73 16.65 -16.85
CA GLY A 56 4.72 15.23 -17.19
C GLY A 56 3.38 14.77 -17.74
N THR A 57 3.26 13.48 -17.99
CA THR A 57 2.03 12.86 -18.51
C THR A 57 1.83 11.45 -18.00
N ALA A 58 0.67 10.86 -18.29
CA ALA A 58 0.41 9.44 -18.13
C ALA A 58 -0.44 8.90 -19.29
N THR A 59 -0.28 7.61 -19.56
CA THR A 59 -1.16 6.88 -20.48
C THR A 59 -1.89 5.75 -19.74
N VAL A 60 -3.13 5.51 -20.13
CA VAL A 60 -3.97 4.44 -19.59
C VAL A 60 -4.52 3.64 -20.77
N ASN A 61 -4.11 2.39 -20.88
CA ASN A 61 -4.41 1.50 -22.00
C ASN A 61 -4.06 2.12 -23.37
N GLY A 62 -2.91 2.82 -23.43
CA GLY A 62 -2.43 3.51 -24.62
C GLY A 62 -3.07 4.89 -24.90
N TRP A 63 -4.07 5.29 -24.10
CA TRP A 63 -4.68 6.62 -24.22
C TRP A 63 -3.98 7.63 -23.33
N ASP A 64 -3.54 8.76 -23.89
CA ASP A 64 -2.99 9.88 -23.13
C ASP A 64 -4.08 10.61 -22.33
N ILE A 65 -3.78 10.98 -21.06
CA ILE A 65 -4.73 11.62 -20.13
C ILE A 65 -5.22 13.00 -20.61
N PHE A 66 -4.45 13.70 -21.43
CA PHE A 66 -4.85 15.00 -21.99
C PHE A 66 -5.68 14.85 -23.25
N GLU A 67 -5.33 13.89 -24.12
CA GLU A 67 -5.95 13.76 -25.45
C GLU A 67 -7.28 12.99 -25.38
N ARG A 68 -7.36 11.94 -24.55
CA ARG A 68 -8.48 10.99 -24.52
C ARG A 68 -9.07 10.74 -23.13
N PRO A 69 -9.34 11.77 -22.33
CA PRO A 69 -9.82 11.59 -20.96
C PRO A 69 -11.16 10.86 -20.85
N LEU A 70 -12.05 11.02 -21.82
CA LEU A 70 -13.35 10.33 -21.81
C LEU A 70 -13.21 8.82 -22.09
N GLU A 71 -12.29 8.43 -22.97
CA GLU A 71 -12.04 7.02 -23.27
C GLU A 71 -11.42 6.35 -22.02
N ILE A 72 -10.47 7.01 -21.35
CA ILE A 72 -9.91 6.52 -20.10
C ILE A 72 -11.00 6.33 -19.03
N LYS A 73 -11.90 7.29 -18.87
CA LYS A 73 -13.02 7.21 -17.91
C LYS A 73 -13.98 6.04 -18.17
N LYS A 74 -14.08 5.56 -19.42
CA LYS A 74 -14.86 4.35 -19.76
C LYS A 74 -14.16 3.08 -19.31
N LEU A 75 -12.82 3.06 -19.32
CA LEU A 75 -12.00 1.89 -18.96
C LEU A 75 -11.74 1.78 -17.46
N VAL A 76 -11.87 2.89 -16.74
CA VAL A 76 -11.49 2.96 -15.32
C VAL A 76 -12.70 3.01 -14.40
N GLY A 77 -12.75 2.10 -13.45
CA GLY A 77 -13.59 2.19 -12.26
C GLY A 77 -12.82 2.87 -11.12
N TYR A 78 -13.39 3.91 -10.54
CA TYR A 78 -12.73 4.67 -9.48
C TYR A 78 -13.56 4.68 -8.19
N LEU A 79 -12.93 4.27 -7.10
CA LEU A 79 -13.43 4.45 -5.74
C LEU A 79 -12.54 5.49 -5.05
N PRO A 80 -13.00 6.72 -4.82
CA PRO A 80 -12.28 7.69 -4.01
C PRO A 80 -12.35 7.34 -2.52
N GLU A 81 -11.39 7.82 -1.72
CA GLU A 81 -11.31 7.64 -0.27
C GLU A 81 -12.65 7.96 0.43
N ASN A 82 -13.26 9.08 0.07
CA ASN A 82 -14.59 9.48 0.50
C ASN A 82 -15.53 9.40 -0.71
N ALA A 83 -16.21 8.27 -0.89
CA ALA A 83 -17.17 8.11 -1.97
C ALA A 83 -18.34 9.08 -1.78
N PRO A 84 -18.63 9.97 -2.76
CA PRO A 84 -19.72 10.93 -2.66
C PRO A 84 -21.07 10.25 -2.96
N LEU A 85 -21.55 9.47 -2.00
CA LEU A 85 -22.84 8.78 -2.11
C LEU A 85 -23.99 9.75 -1.88
N TYR A 86 -25.07 9.59 -2.66
CA TYR A 86 -26.31 10.36 -2.48
C TYR A 86 -27.11 9.72 -1.34
N THR A 87 -27.04 10.32 -0.16
CA THR A 87 -27.61 9.78 1.08
C THR A 87 -29.12 9.75 1.09
N ASP A 88 -29.78 10.54 0.25
CA ASP A 88 -31.24 10.61 0.11
C ASP A 88 -31.82 9.41 -0.71
N LEU A 89 -30.94 8.62 -1.32
CA LEU A 89 -31.31 7.44 -2.11
C LEU A 89 -31.09 6.15 -1.31
N ASN A 90 -31.83 5.10 -1.69
CA ASN A 90 -31.43 3.76 -1.29
C ASN A 90 -30.32 3.21 -2.22
N VAL A 91 -29.70 2.08 -1.84
CA VAL A 91 -28.57 1.52 -2.58
C VAL A 91 -28.95 1.20 -4.03
N LEU A 92 -30.12 0.63 -4.28
CA LEU A 92 -30.57 0.28 -5.64
C LEU A 92 -30.80 1.52 -6.51
N GLU A 93 -31.47 2.53 -5.97
CA GLU A 93 -31.71 3.80 -6.65
C GLU A 93 -30.40 4.48 -7.02
N TYR A 94 -29.45 4.53 -6.09
CA TYR A 94 -28.12 5.07 -6.33
C TYR A 94 -27.38 4.31 -7.45
N LEU A 95 -27.32 2.97 -7.39
CA LEU A 95 -26.67 2.16 -8.41
C LEU A 95 -27.38 2.30 -9.77
N SER A 96 -28.71 2.41 -9.78
CA SER A 96 -29.49 2.65 -10.98
C SER A 96 -29.15 4.00 -11.63
N PHE A 97 -29.06 5.06 -10.82
CA PHE A 97 -28.65 6.40 -11.29
C PHE A 97 -27.23 6.38 -11.84
N MET A 98 -26.30 5.74 -11.13
CA MET A 98 -24.90 5.64 -11.57
C MET A 98 -24.75 4.81 -12.85
N ALA A 99 -25.52 3.74 -13.01
CA ALA A 99 -25.56 2.93 -14.24
C ALA A 99 -26.05 3.76 -15.44
N GLU A 100 -27.09 4.57 -15.26
CA GLU A 100 -27.58 5.49 -16.30
C GLU A 100 -26.55 6.54 -16.67
N SER A 101 -25.84 7.11 -15.70
CA SER A 101 -24.76 8.07 -15.95
C SER A 101 -23.61 7.46 -16.79
N ARG A 102 -23.43 6.14 -16.70
CA ARG A 102 -22.50 5.33 -17.52
C ARG A 102 -23.13 4.85 -18.84
N SER A 103 -24.32 5.36 -19.20
CA SER A 103 -25.06 4.99 -20.41
C SER A 103 -25.50 3.53 -20.48
N LEU A 104 -25.57 2.83 -19.37
CA LEU A 104 -26.13 1.48 -19.29
C LEU A 104 -27.67 1.56 -19.39
N LYS A 105 -28.28 0.73 -20.23
CA LYS A 105 -29.73 0.74 -20.50
C LYS A 105 -30.30 -0.66 -20.59
N GLY A 106 -31.63 -0.77 -20.41
CA GLY A 106 -32.36 -2.03 -20.59
C GLY A 106 -31.81 -3.17 -19.75
N ASN A 107 -31.78 -4.37 -20.33
CA ASN A 107 -31.35 -5.59 -19.62
C ASN A 107 -29.91 -5.51 -19.13
N THR A 108 -29.00 -4.93 -19.92
CA THR A 108 -27.59 -4.76 -19.52
C THR A 108 -27.46 -3.95 -18.22
N LYS A 109 -28.27 -2.90 -18.04
CA LYS A 109 -28.29 -2.13 -16.80
C LYS A 109 -28.68 -3.01 -15.62
N THR A 110 -29.78 -3.78 -15.76
CA THR A 110 -30.28 -4.66 -14.70
C THR A 110 -29.27 -5.72 -14.33
N GLU A 111 -28.74 -6.45 -15.30
CA GLU A 111 -27.73 -7.49 -15.13
C GLU A 111 -26.47 -6.95 -14.44
N ARG A 112 -26.00 -5.77 -14.83
CA ARG A 112 -24.81 -5.18 -14.21
C ARG A 112 -25.04 -4.72 -12.77
N ILE A 113 -26.22 -4.20 -12.46
CA ILE A 113 -26.59 -3.84 -11.07
C ILE A 113 -26.71 -5.10 -10.23
N GLU A 114 -27.42 -6.13 -10.68
CA GLU A 114 -27.56 -7.39 -9.95
C GLU A 114 -26.20 -8.04 -9.67
N TRP A 115 -25.34 -8.11 -10.68
CA TRP A 115 -23.97 -8.60 -10.53
C TRP A 115 -23.18 -7.79 -9.51
N ALA A 116 -23.20 -6.45 -9.57
CA ALA A 116 -22.47 -5.61 -8.66
C ALA A 116 -22.97 -5.70 -7.21
N VAL A 117 -24.29 -5.80 -7.03
CA VAL A 117 -24.93 -6.04 -5.72
C VAL A 117 -24.50 -7.37 -5.13
N GLU A 118 -24.43 -8.43 -5.95
CA GLU A 118 -23.99 -9.75 -5.51
C GLU A 118 -22.50 -9.75 -5.16
N GLU A 119 -21.65 -9.28 -6.08
CA GLU A 119 -20.21 -9.30 -5.93
C GLU A 119 -19.73 -8.47 -4.73
N CYS A 120 -20.37 -7.33 -4.46
CA CYS A 120 -20.06 -6.48 -3.32
C CYS A 120 -20.80 -6.85 -2.03
N GLY A 121 -21.62 -7.92 -2.02
CA GLY A 121 -22.34 -8.39 -0.84
C GLY A 121 -23.38 -7.40 -0.31
N LEU A 122 -24.13 -6.74 -1.21
CA LEU A 122 -25.12 -5.69 -0.88
C LEU A 122 -26.57 -6.19 -0.81
N LYS A 123 -26.84 -7.48 -1.06
CA LYS A 123 -28.22 -8.04 -1.12
C LYS A 123 -29.07 -7.69 0.11
N SER A 124 -28.48 -7.74 1.31
CA SER A 124 -29.20 -7.49 2.56
C SER A 124 -29.59 -6.03 2.79
N VAL A 125 -28.98 -5.10 2.06
CA VAL A 125 -29.16 -3.66 2.23
C VAL A 125 -29.60 -2.93 0.98
N VAL A 126 -29.86 -3.64 -0.13
CA VAL A 126 -30.10 -3.07 -1.46
C VAL A 126 -31.27 -2.06 -1.48
N TYR A 127 -32.27 -2.25 -0.65
CA TYR A 127 -33.43 -1.33 -0.51
C TYR A 127 -33.33 -0.40 0.69
N ARG A 128 -32.22 -0.39 1.43
CA ARG A 128 -32.04 0.50 2.58
C ARG A 128 -31.45 1.84 2.14
N GLY A 129 -31.89 2.91 2.80
CA GLY A 129 -31.33 4.24 2.61
C GLY A 129 -29.83 4.26 2.90
N ILE A 130 -29.06 4.96 2.08
CA ILE A 130 -27.60 5.03 2.18
C ILE A 130 -27.19 5.71 3.50
N ASP A 131 -28.01 6.62 4.02
CA ASP A 131 -27.81 7.27 5.33
C ASP A 131 -27.93 6.27 6.50
N THR A 132 -28.71 5.19 6.34
CA THR A 132 -29.03 4.22 7.40
C THR A 132 -28.10 3.01 7.45
N ILE A 133 -27.24 2.82 6.44
CA ILE A 133 -26.31 1.68 6.38
C ILE A 133 -24.96 2.01 7.02
N SER A 134 -24.24 0.97 7.47
CA SER A 134 -22.92 1.12 8.08
C SER A 134 -21.89 1.69 7.10
N LYS A 135 -20.76 2.21 7.62
CA LYS A 135 -19.64 2.69 6.81
C LYS A 135 -19.16 1.61 5.84
N GLY A 136 -19.08 0.35 6.29
CA GLY A 136 -18.67 -0.78 5.43
C GLY A 136 -19.62 -1.01 4.25
N PHE A 137 -20.92 -0.94 4.48
CA PHE A 137 -21.88 -1.06 3.38
C PHE A 137 -21.84 0.16 2.45
N ARG A 138 -21.55 1.37 2.96
CA ARG A 138 -21.31 2.55 2.09
C ARG A 138 -20.08 2.36 1.23
N GLN A 139 -18.98 1.86 1.79
CA GLN A 139 -17.76 1.56 1.05
C GLN A 139 -18.01 0.50 -0.06
N ARG A 140 -18.73 -0.57 0.25
CA ARG A 140 -19.15 -1.59 -0.73
C ARG A 140 -20.06 -1.02 -1.81
N THR A 141 -20.95 -0.08 -1.47
CA THR A 141 -21.80 0.62 -2.44
C THR A 141 -20.96 1.48 -3.40
N GLY A 142 -19.95 2.18 -2.87
CA GLY A 142 -18.99 2.92 -3.69
C GLY A 142 -18.16 2.02 -4.60
N LEU A 143 -17.76 0.83 -4.12
CA LEU A 143 -17.07 -0.16 -4.95
C LEU A 143 -18.00 -0.75 -6.02
N ALA A 144 -19.24 -1.09 -5.68
CA ALA A 144 -20.23 -1.53 -6.65
C ALA A 144 -20.45 -0.53 -7.78
N GLN A 145 -20.55 0.76 -7.44
CA GLN A 145 -20.62 1.87 -8.42
C GLN A 145 -19.43 1.88 -9.37
N ALA A 146 -18.20 1.67 -8.83
CA ALA A 146 -17.00 1.63 -9.66
C ALA A 146 -16.96 0.45 -10.63
N LEU A 147 -17.71 -0.63 -10.34
CA LEU A 147 -17.75 -1.87 -11.12
C LEU A 147 -18.88 -1.93 -12.16
N LEU A 148 -19.88 -1.05 -12.09
CA LEU A 148 -21.11 -1.13 -12.92
C LEU A 148 -20.85 -1.28 -14.41
N HIS A 149 -19.94 -0.48 -14.96
CA HIS A 149 -19.64 -0.44 -16.39
C HIS A 149 -18.60 -1.47 -16.85
N ASN A 150 -18.29 -2.46 -15.98
CA ASN A 150 -17.31 -3.51 -16.23
C ASN A 150 -15.92 -2.98 -16.65
N PRO A 151 -15.29 -2.14 -15.85
CA PRO A 151 -14.00 -1.53 -16.21
C PRO A 151 -12.91 -2.59 -16.34
N GLU A 152 -11.91 -2.33 -17.16
CA GLU A 152 -10.69 -3.14 -17.28
C GLU A 152 -9.70 -2.82 -16.14
N ILE A 153 -9.77 -1.59 -15.61
CA ILE A 153 -8.87 -1.05 -14.61
C ILE A 153 -9.67 -0.56 -13.41
N LEU A 154 -9.23 -0.92 -12.20
CA LEU A 154 -9.79 -0.42 -10.96
C LEU A 154 -8.76 0.44 -10.24
N ILE A 155 -9.15 1.63 -9.84
CA ILE A 155 -8.35 2.53 -9.01
C ILE A 155 -9.12 2.76 -7.70
N LEU A 156 -8.54 2.29 -6.59
CA LEU A 156 -9.20 2.22 -5.29
C LEU A 156 -8.38 3.02 -4.26
N ASP A 157 -8.93 4.15 -3.84
CA ASP A 157 -8.25 5.05 -2.89
C ASP A 157 -8.69 4.72 -1.46
N GLU A 158 -7.77 4.16 -0.65
CA GLU A 158 -7.98 3.73 0.74
C GLU A 158 -9.25 2.85 0.92
N PRO A 159 -9.41 1.73 0.16
CA PRO A 159 -10.68 0.99 0.10
C PRO A 159 -11.12 0.35 1.42
N THR A 160 -10.22 0.22 2.38
CA THR A 160 -10.43 -0.42 3.69
C THR A 160 -10.52 0.58 4.85
N MET A 161 -10.37 1.88 4.56
CA MET A 161 -10.28 2.91 5.58
C MET A 161 -11.53 2.99 6.48
N GLY A 162 -11.32 2.79 7.80
CA GLY A 162 -12.36 2.92 8.82
C GLY A 162 -13.38 1.78 8.81
N LEU A 163 -13.01 0.63 8.26
CA LEU A 163 -13.72 -0.63 8.36
C LEU A 163 -13.26 -1.42 9.59
N ASP A 164 -14.11 -2.29 10.09
CA ASP A 164 -13.72 -3.26 11.12
C ASP A 164 -12.86 -4.40 10.53
N PRO A 165 -12.14 -5.17 11.37
CA PRO A 165 -11.23 -6.21 10.89
C PRO A 165 -11.87 -7.25 9.97
N ASN A 166 -13.13 -7.65 10.21
CA ASN A 166 -13.83 -8.63 9.38
C ASN A 166 -14.16 -8.04 8.00
N GLN A 167 -14.64 -6.79 7.97
CA GLN A 167 -14.93 -6.08 6.73
C GLN A 167 -13.68 -5.85 5.89
N ILE A 168 -12.53 -5.57 6.52
CA ILE A 168 -11.23 -5.46 5.84
C ILE A 168 -10.89 -6.77 5.12
N ILE A 169 -11.06 -7.92 5.78
CA ILE A 169 -10.79 -9.23 5.18
C ILE A 169 -11.69 -9.44 3.95
N GLU A 170 -12.98 -9.15 4.08
CA GLU A 170 -13.95 -9.34 3.00
C GLU A 170 -13.66 -8.44 1.78
N ILE A 171 -13.30 -7.17 2.00
CA ILE A 171 -12.92 -6.25 0.91
C ILE A 171 -11.62 -6.70 0.24
N ARG A 172 -10.62 -7.16 1.00
CA ARG A 172 -9.37 -7.70 0.44
C ARG A 172 -9.61 -8.92 -0.44
N GLU A 173 -10.43 -9.86 0.03
CA GLU A 173 -10.77 -11.03 -0.78
C GLU A 173 -11.54 -10.65 -2.05
N LEU A 174 -12.42 -9.66 -1.98
CA LEU A 174 -13.09 -9.11 -3.15
C LEU A 174 -12.07 -8.50 -4.14
N ILE A 175 -11.15 -7.67 -3.66
CA ILE A 175 -10.09 -7.06 -4.50
C ILE A 175 -9.22 -8.15 -5.16
N LYS A 176 -8.84 -9.19 -4.42
CA LYS A 176 -8.08 -10.34 -4.98
C LYS A 176 -8.84 -11.07 -6.08
N ARG A 177 -10.16 -11.31 -5.89
CA ARG A 177 -10.99 -11.94 -6.94
C ARG A 177 -11.03 -11.06 -8.19
N LEU A 178 -11.30 -9.77 -8.03
CA LEU A 178 -11.32 -8.80 -9.13
C LEU A 178 -9.96 -8.69 -9.84
N GLY A 179 -8.87 -8.76 -9.10
CA GLY A 179 -7.50 -8.70 -9.62
C GLY A 179 -7.11 -9.89 -10.50
N LYS A 180 -7.87 -10.99 -10.50
CA LYS A 180 -7.63 -12.12 -11.44
C LYS A 180 -8.02 -11.78 -12.88
N GLU A 181 -8.91 -10.82 -13.06
CA GLU A 181 -9.45 -10.45 -14.39
C GLU A 181 -9.15 -9.00 -14.75
N LYS A 182 -8.82 -8.17 -13.78
CA LYS A 182 -8.68 -6.72 -13.93
C LYS A 182 -7.32 -6.24 -13.44
N THR A 183 -6.85 -5.15 -14.00
CA THR A 183 -5.73 -4.40 -13.44
C THR A 183 -6.21 -3.57 -12.26
N VAL A 184 -5.54 -3.64 -11.12
CA VAL A 184 -5.94 -2.93 -9.90
C VAL A 184 -4.80 -2.08 -9.37
N ILE A 185 -5.07 -0.80 -9.11
CA ILE A 185 -4.22 0.05 -8.28
C ILE A 185 -5.00 0.38 -7.03
N LEU A 186 -4.45 0.08 -5.86
CA LEU A 186 -5.04 0.47 -4.60
C LEU A 186 -4.06 1.30 -3.77
N SER A 187 -4.55 2.36 -3.11
CA SER A 187 -3.76 3.09 -2.14
C SER A 187 -4.04 2.59 -0.73
N THR A 188 -3.01 2.61 0.09
CA THR A 188 -3.15 2.44 1.54
C THR A 188 -1.93 3.00 2.26
N HIS A 189 -2.08 3.29 3.55
CA HIS A 189 -0.97 3.59 4.45
C HIS A 189 -0.64 2.40 5.37
N ILE A 190 -1.33 1.26 5.18
CA ILE A 190 -1.19 0.05 6.00
C ILE A 190 -0.45 -1.01 5.21
N LEU A 191 0.78 -1.29 5.59
CA LEU A 191 1.66 -2.22 4.90
C LEU A 191 1.08 -3.64 4.79
N ARG A 192 0.51 -4.16 5.88
CA ARG A 192 -0.09 -5.51 5.92
C ARG A 192 -1.21 -5.71 4.89
N GLU A 193 -1.87 -4.64 4.48
CA GLU A 193 -2.89 -4.71 3.42
C GLU A 193 -2.26 -4.94 2.06
N VAL A 194 -1.15 -4.27 1.80
CA VAL A 194 -0.41 -4.41 0.56
C VAL A 194 0.24 -5.79 0.45
N GLU A 195 0.92 -6.25 1.50
CA GLU A 195 1.50 -7.59 1.58
C GLU A 195 0.46 -8.69 1.33
N ALA A 196 -0.74 -8.51 1.87
CA ALA A 196 -1.81 -9.50 1.75
C ALA A 196 -2.53 -9.47 0.41
N THR A 197 -2.44 -8.39 -0.39
CA THR A 197 -3.34 -8.17 -1.53
C THR A 197 -2.60 -7.93 -2.84
N CYS A 198 -1.42 -7.31 -2.80
CA CYS A 198 -0.71 -6.82 -3.97
C CYS A 198 0.48 -7.69 -4.33
N GLY A 199 0.68 -7.94 -5.62
CA GLY A 199 1.89 -8.60 -6.12
C GLY A 199 3.08 -7.65 -6.23
N ARG A 200 2.83 -6.33 -6.32
CA ARG A 200 3.85 -5.29 -6.40
C ARG A 200 3.43 -4.04 -5.64
N VAL A 201 4.42 -3.31 -5.14
CA VAL A 201 4.25 -2.13 -4.29
C VAL A 201 5.07 -0.98 -4.84
N LEU A 202 4.45 0.20 -4.91
CA LEU A 202 5.12 1.48 -5.08
C LEU A 202 5.07 2.20 -3.74
N ILE A 203 6.21 2.42 -3.11
CA ILE A 203 6.28 3.17 -1.85
C ILE A 203 6.48 4.65 -2.19
N LEU A 204 5.53 5.47 -1.76
CA LEU A 204 5.59 6.92 -1.90
C LEU A 204 5.98 7.58 -0.59
N ASN A 205 6.91 8.53 -0.67
CA ASN A 205 7.21 9.48 0.39
C ASN A 205 7.42 10.86 -0.21
N GLU A 206 6.78 11.90 0.37
CA GLU A 206 6.93 13.31 -0.03
C GLU A 206 6.82 13.56 -1.54
N GLY A 207 5.88 12.88 -2.19
CA GLY A 207 5.62 13.02 -3.63
C GLY A 207 6.58 12.26 -4.54
N GLN A 208 7.49 11.44 -4.01
CA GLN A 208 8.46 10.64 -4.76
C GLN A 208 8.22 9.14 -4.57
N ILE A 209 8.53 8.33 -5.57
CA ILE A 209 8.58 6.87 -5.42
C ILE A 209 9.97 6.51 -4.87
N VAL A 210 10.00 6.01 -3.63
CA VAL A 210 11.23 5.64 -2.93
C VAL A 210 11.55 4.15 -3.02
N ALA A 211 10.57 3.31 -3.38
CA ALA A 211 10.78 1.89 -3.68
C ALA A 211 9.69 1.38 -4.64
N ASN A 212 10.05 0.40 -5.47
CA ASN A 212 9.16 -0.24 -6.46
C ASN A 212 9.60 -1.69 -6.68
N GLY A 213 8.79 -2.65 -6.28
CA GLY A 213 9.06 -4.08 -6.41
C GLY A 213 8.00 -4.93 -5.72
N SER A 214 8.14 -6.25 -5.77
CA SER A 214 7.35 -7.13 -4.91
C SER A 214 7.71 -6.89 -3.43
N PRO A 215 6.81 -7.20 -2.48
CA PRO A 215 7.13 -7.13 -1.06
C PRO A 215 8.43 -7.88 -0.70
N GLU A 216 8.67 -9.03 -1.33
CA GLU A 216 9.86 -9.85 -1.14
C GLU A 216 11.13 -9.22 -1.73
N GLU A 217 11.01 -8.59 -2.92
CA GLU A 217 12.13 -7.88 -3.56
C GLU A 217 12.54 -6.66 -2.74
N ILE A 218 11.58 -5.83 -2.34
CA ILE A 218 11.82 -4.67 -1.49
C ILE A 218 12.49 -5.11 -0.18
N ASN A 219 11.96 -6.17 0.46
CA ASN A 219 12.62 -6.76 1.63
C ASN A 219 14.04 -7.24 1.36
N ARG A 220 14.31 -7.78 0.17
CA ARG A 220 15.63 -8.30 -0.20
C ARG A 220 16.62 -7.19 -0.54
N GLU A 221 16.21 -6.21 -1.33
CA GLU A 221 17.06 -5.07 -1.71
C GLU A 221 17.43 -4.22 -0.49
N MET A 222 16.50 -4.09 0.44
CA MET A 222 16.72 -3.36 1.69
C MET A 222 17.30 -4.25 2.80
N LYS A 223 17.54 -5.55 2.56
CA LYS A 223 18.27 -6.46 3.43
C LYS A 223 19.75 -6.11 3.64
N GLY A 224 20.15 -4.88 3.33
CA GLY A 224 21.49 -4.38 3.63
C GLY A 224 21.91 -4.49 5.10
N GLU A 225 20.99 -4.74 6.02
CA GLU A 225 21.28 -4.87 7.45
C GLU A 225 20.47 -6.02 8.06
N VAL A 226 21.13 -7.08 8.47
CA VAL A 226 20.57 -8.07 9.39
C VAL A 226 20.78 -7.50 10.80
N LEU A 227 19.68 -7.21 11.51
CA LEU A 227 19.78 -6.83 12.91
C LEU A 227 19.90 -8.09 13.76
N LEU A 228 20.79 -8.07 14.71
CA LEU A 228 20.95 -9.17 15.69
C LEU A 228 20.64 -8.62 17.08
N ASP A 229 19.54 -9.09 17.66
CA ASP A 229 19.20 -8.80 19.06
C ASP A 229 19.89 -9.83 19.96
N LEU A 230 20.74 -9.34 20.85
CA LEU A 230 21.51 -10.13 21.81
C LEU A 230 21.06 -9.80 23.23
N LEU A 231 20.88 -10.85 24.05
CA LEU A 231 20.79 -10.73 25.49
C LEU A 231 21.96 -11.49 26.11
N LEU A 232 22.86 -10.77 26.74
CA LEU A 232 24.08 -11.28 27.32
C LEU A 232 24.05 -11.19 28.86
N LYS A 233 24.65 -12.15 29.52
CA LYS A 233 24.91 -12.08 30.95
C LYS A 233 26.42 -12.12 31.19
N GLY A 234 26.94 -11.16 31.97
CA GLY A 234 28.38 -11.07 32.30
C GLY A 234 28.65 -10.07 33.40
N ASP A 235 29.91 -10.03 33.86
CA ASP A 235 30.34 -9.18 34.98
C ASP A 235 30.74 -7.75 34.54
N ARG A 236 30.81 -7.48 33.24
CA ARG A 236 31.19 -6.18 32.67
C ARG A 236 30.36 -5.85 31.45
N GLU A 237 30.26 -4.55 31.13
CA GLU A 237 29.57 -4.08 29.95
C GLU A 237 30.24 -4.60 28.66
N PRO A 238 29.46 -5.12 27.68
CA PRO A 238 29.98 -5.61 26.42
C PRO A 238 30.68 -4.50 25.63
N ALA A 239 31.97 -4.70 25.34
CA ALA A 239 32.79 -3.80 24.56
C ALA A 239 33.44 -4.54 23.38
N GLY A 240 33.64 -3.83 22.25
CA GLY A 240 34.40 -4.37 21.13
C GLY A 240 33.61 -5.26 20.16
N VAL A 241 32.29 -5.37 20.31
CA VAL A 241 31.43 -6.07 19.33
C VAL A 241 31.52 -5.41 17.94
N ASP A 242 31.77 -4.10 17.90
CA ASP A 242 31.95 -3.31 16.67
C ASP A 242 33.20 -3.74 15.85
N ARG A 243 34.11 -4.51 16.46
CA ARG A 243 35.34 -5.03 15.82
C ARG A 243 35.22 -6.45 15.30
N VAL A 244 34.05 -7.07 15.52
CA VAL A 244 33.78 -8.43 15.05
C VAL A 244 33.57 -8.41 13.54
N SER A 245 34.20 -9.35 12.85
CA SER A 245 34.05 -9.45 11.39
C SER A 245 32.58 -9.61 10.98
N GLY A 246 32.13 -8.80 10.03
CA GLY A 246 30.76 -8.78 9.56
C GLY A 246 29.78 -7.97 10.42
N VAL A 247 30.21 -7.40 11.54
CA VAL A 247 29.45 -6.38 12.28
C VAL A 247 29.69 -5.04 11.61
N ARG A 248 28.60 -4.35 11.25
CA ARG A 248 28.66 -3.01 10.66
C ARG A 248 28.61 -1.92 11.71
N ASP A 249 27.68 -2.05 12.68
CA ASP A 249 27.50 -1.05 13.73
C ASP A 249 26.74 -1.61 14.95
N ARG A 250 26.93 -0.97 16.09
CA ARG A 250 26.16 -1.21 17.32
C ARG A 250 25.07 -0.14 17.45
N LEU A 251 23.83 -0.51 17.21
CA LEU A 251 22.70 0.44 17.15
C LEU A 251 22.15 0.80 18.53
N LYS A 252 22.06 -0.19 19.45
CA LYS A 252 21.53 0.01 20.80
C LYS A 252 22.30 -0.82 21.82
N SER A 253 22.50 -0.24 23.01
CA SER A 253 23.00 -0.94 24.17
C SER A 253 22.19 -0.49 25.38
N SER A 254 21.74 -1.44 26.20
CA SER A 254 21.02 -1.20 27.45
C SER A 254 21.33 -2.28 28.47
N SER A 255 21.22 -1.93 29.75
CA SER A 255 21.37 -2.89 30.86
C SER A 255 20.04 -2.97 31.60
N PRO A 256 19.17 -3.95 31.30
CA PRO A 256 17.86 -4.09 31.93
C PRO A 256 17.93 -4.52 33.39
N ALA A 257 19.03 -5.15 33.83
CA ALA A 257 19.30 -5.51 35.21
C ALA A 257 20.82 -5.68 35.42
N GLU A 258 21.28 -5.74 36.67
CA GLU A 258 22.67 -5.93 36.99
C GLU A 258 23.23 -7.24 36.38
N GLY A 259 24.31 -7.13 35.63
CA GLY A 259 24.94 -8.25 34.92
C GLY A 259 24.16 -8.73 33.68
N LEU A 260 23.08 -8.04 33.26
CA LEU A 260 22.37 -8.30 32.01
C LEU A 260 22.55 -7.18 31.04
N TYR A 261 22.87 -7.50 29.80
CA TYR A 261 23.12 -6.53 28.73
C TYR A 261 22.32 -6.91 27.49
N GLN A 262 21.57 -5.97 26.99
CA GLN A 262 20.85 -6.10 25.72
C GLN A 262 21.51 -5.25 24.66
N LEU A 263 21.93 -5.90 23.57
CA LEU A 263 22.57 -5.24 22.42
C LEU A 263 21.71 -5.47 21.18
N GLN A 264 21.64 -4.45 20.33
CA GLN A 264 21.16 -4.58 18.97
C GLN A 264 22.29 -4.15 18.03
N ILE A 265 22.72 -5.07 17.18
CA ILE A 265 23.82 -4.85 16.22
C ILE A 265 23.36 -5.06 14.80
N ALA A 266 23.91 -4.27 13.88
CA ALA A 266 23.71 -4.40 12.44
C ALA A 266 24.82 -5.28 11.86
N LEU A 267 24.45 -6.31 11.12
CA LEU A 267 25.36 -7.23 10.46
C LEU A 267 25.36 -6.97 8.94
N LEU A 268 26.49 -7.21 8.31
CA LEU A 268 26.59 -7.26 6.85
C LEU A 268 25.85 -8.52 6.35
N PRO A 269 25.06 -8.43 5.26
CA PRO A 269 24.35 -9.59 4.71
C PRO A 269 25.33 -10.69 4.31
N ASP A 270 24.89 -11.92 4.48
CA ASP A 270 25.59 -13.14 4.04
C ASP A 270 27.07 -13.25 4.51
N SER A 271 27.42 -12.55 5.60
CA SER A 271 28.78 -12.46 6.12
C SER A 271 29.16 -13.59 7.10
N GLY A 272 28.18 -14.40 7.54
CA GLY A 272 28.40 -15.37 8.64
C GLY A 272 28.70 -14.69 10.00
N ALA A 273 28.35 -13.40 10.12
CA ALA A 273 28.66 -12.59 11.29
C ALA A 273 27.98 -13.07 12.56
N GLU A 274 26.87 -13.82 12.45
CA GLU A 274 26.21 -14.43 13.61
C GLU A 274 27.16 -15.38 14.36
N GLU A 275 27.88 -16.25 13.65
CA GLU A 275 28.86 -17.16 14.25
C GLU A 275 30.02 -16.38 14.87
N ALA A 276 30.53 -15.34 14.18
CA ALA A 276 31.62 -14.52 14.68
C ALA A 276 31.23 -13.74 15.94
N VAL A 277 29.98 -13.27 16.03
CA VAL A 277 29.45 -12.61 17.23
C VAL A 277 29.26 -13.60 18.38
N PHE A 278 28.83 -14.82 18.09
CA PHE A 278 28.75 -15.89 19.08
C PHE A 278 30.12 -16.18 19.67
N ASP A 279 31.13 -16.42 18.82
CA ASP A 279 32.51 -16.70 19.25
C ASP A 279 33.12 -15.56 20.06
N TRP A 280 32.87 -14.30 19.63
CA TRP A 280 33.27 -13.12 20.39
C TRP A 280 32.65 -13.11 21.78
N ALA A 281 31.35 -13.36 21.92
CA ALA A 281 30.68 -13.33 23.21
C ALA A 281 31.25 -14.40 24.17
N VAL A 282 31.49 -15.61 23.66
CA VAL A 282 32.08 -16.72 24.41
C VAL A 282 33.50 -16.37 24.82
N LYS A 283 34.33 -15.86 23.93
CA LYS A 283 35.71 -15.46 24.18
C LYS A 283 35.83 -14.37 25.26
N GLU A 284 34.91 -13.41 25.24
CA GLU A 284 34.85 -12.31 26.22
C GLU A 284 34.20 -12.74 27.55
N GLY A 285 33.76 -13.98 27.69
CA GLY A 285 33.23 -14.57 28.93
C GLY A 285 31.74 -14.26 29.17
N TYR A 286 31.01 -13.82 28.18
CA TYR A 286 29.56 -13.63 28.30
C TYR A 286 28.79 -14.93 28.11
N LYS A 287 27.69 -15.08 28.87
CA LYS A 287 26.70 -16.11 28.63
C LYS A 287 25.61 -15.54 27.73
N ILE A 288 25.41 -16.13 26.56
CA ILE A 288 24.35 -15.74 25.62
C ILE A 288 23.04 -16.33 26.15
N LEU A 289 22.11 -15.47 26.53
CA LEU A 289 20.78 -15.87 26.98
C LEU A 289 19.78 -15.87 25.81
N SER A 290 19.99 -14.98 24.84
CA SER A 290 19.21 -14.92 23.61
C SER A 290 20.07 -14.32 22.49
N MET A 291 19.93 -14.88 21.29
CA MET A 291 20.58 -14.41 20.09
C MET A 291 19.58 -14.62 18.95
N VAL A 292 18.89 -13.54 18.55
CA VAL A 292 17.80 -13.61 17.59
C VAL A 292 18.13 -12.71 16.41
N PRO A 293 18.36 -13.28 15.22
CA PRO A 293 18.47 -12.48 14.02
C PRO A 293 17.10 -11.89 13.71
N LYS A 294 17.03 -10.57 13.74
CA LYS A 294 15.84 -9.81 13.40
C LYS A 294 16.03 -9.26 11.99
N ARG A 295 15.28 -9.80 11.06
CA ARG A 295 15.19 -9.19 9.74
C ARG A 295 14.30 -7.97 9.88
N LEU A 296 14.76 -6.83 9.36
CA LEU A 296 13.91 -5.65 9.28
C LEU A 296 12.61 -6.04 8.57
N SER A 297 11.49 -5.86 9.25
CA SER A 297 10.20 -6.02 8.63
C SER A 297 9.99 -4.89 7.60
N LEU A 298 9.18 -5.13 6.57
CA LEU A 298 8.77 -4.06 5.66
C LEU A 298 8.20 -2.85 6.42
N GLU A 299 7.61 -3.05 7.60
CA GLU A 299 7.07 -1.99 8.45
C GLU A 299 8.20 -1.11 9.03
N GLU A 300 9.29 -1.69 9.49
CA GLU A 300 10.48 -0.95 9.96
C GLU A 300 11.18 -0.23 8.81
N LEU A 301 11.22 -0.86 7.64
CA LEU A 301 11.73 -0.27 6.40
C LEU A 301 10.88 0.91 5.94
N PHE A 302 9.56 0.74 5.94
CA PHE A 302 8.63 1.82 5.63
C PHE A 302 8.81 3.02 6.57
N ILE A 303 8.95 2.74 7.88
CA ILE A 303 9.23 3.80 8.87
C ILE A 303 10.56 4.48 8.60
N LYS A 304 11.63 3.74 8.24
CA LYS A 304 12.95 4.29 7.92
C LYS A 304 12.87 5.20 6.69
N LEU A 305 12.32 4.69 5.57
CA LEU A 305 12.16 5.44 4.32
C LEU A 305 11.29 6.69 4.45
N THR A 306 10.32 6.67 5.38
CA THR A 306 9.41 7.81 5.57
C THR A 306 9.89 8.79 6.65
N ARG A 307 10.93 8.46 7.43
CA ARG A 307 11.52 9.34 8.45
C ARG A 307 12.78 10.06 7.97
N GLU A 308 13.59 9.45 7.12
CA GLU A 308 14.85 10.04 6.61
C GLU A 308 14.65 11.30 5.74
N GLY A 309 13.41 11.62 5.32
CA GLY A 309 13.07 12.89 4.63
C GLY A 309 12.75 14.07 5.56
N ARG A 310 12.98 13.97 6.87
CA ARG A 310 12.64 15.02 7.86
C ARG A 310 13.83 15.65 8.57
N GLU A 311 15.06 15.43 8.12
CA GLU A 311 16.26 16.16 8.59
C GLU A 311 16.69 17.26 7.64
#